data_ee1789926d74cc475ae6911b17593c47
#
_entry.id   ee1789926d74cc475ae6911b17593c47
#
_cell.length_a   1.000
_cell.length_b   1.000
_cell.length_c   1.000
_cell.angle_alpha   90.00
_cell.angle_beta   90.00
_cell.angle_gamma   90.00
#
_symmetry.space_group_name_H-M   'P 1'
#
loop_
_entity.id
_entity.type
_entity.pdbx_description
1 polymer ?
#
loop_
_entity_poly.entity_id
_entity_poly.type
_entity_poly.pdbx_seq_one_letter_code
_entity_poly.pdbx_strand_id
1 'polypeptide(L)'
;MALDNYTYRTFTYLAGDWTGDSAAIEMLHTWNSGHKWGLSFKDIHSETQSSDDSHNCSIKVSLRKRMKLCKKFVIVVGSETANLRSGACYTCFWYKKPDMYNLMPGCYLNNHVDNRSYVQFECEMAKHDYDNDDMDIVVLYNSVNVNRNLCPEPLRWVGTHAAMKKKVTDYLGNNHIEWDYDSVKKAIG
;
A
#
# COMPACT_ATOMS: atom_id res chain seq x y z
N MET A 1 28.91 -22.41 3.50
CA MET A 1 28.63 -21.24 4.34
C MET A 1 27.80 -20.31 3.51
N ALA A 2 26.47 -20.28 3.74
CA ALA A 2 25.61 -19.28 3.15
C ALA A 2 25.85 -17.98 3.90
N LEU A 3 26.31 -16.95 3.19
CA LEU A 3 26.37 -15.60 3.72
C LEU A 3 24.91 -15.15 3.87
N ASP A 4 24.41 -15.12 5.11
CA ASP A 4 23.17 -14.47 5.46
C ASP A 4 23.33 -12.99 5.12
N ASN A 5 22.87 -12.62 3.93
CA ASN A 5 22.68 -11.23 3.56
C ASN A 5 21.53 -10.66 4.40
N TYR A 6 21.80 -10.31 5.65
CA TYR A 6 20.96 -9.40 6.43
C TYR A 6 21.00 -8.05 5.73
N THR A 7 20.13 -7.90 4.75
CA THR A 7 19.90 -6.59 4.13
C THR A 7 19.22 -5.74 5.20
N TYR A 8 19.89 -4.74 5.74
CA TYR A 8 19.30 -3.81 6.70
C TYR A 8 18.09 -3.14 6.04
N ARG A 9 16.90 -3.53 6.48
CA ARG A 9 15.66 -2.90 6.04
C ARG A 9 15.57 -1.51 6.65
N THR A 10 15.58 -0.46 5.83
CA THR A 10 15.60 0.94 6.30
C THR A 10 14.52 1.81 5.70
N PHE A 11 13.88 1.32 4.62
CA PHE A 11 12.87 2.07 3.91
C PHE A 11 11.47 1.89 4.50
N THR A 12 10.58 2.80 4.13
CA THR A 12 9.15 2.67 4.29
C THR A 12 8.53 2.40 2.92
N TYR A 13 7.63 1.45 2.86
CA TYR A 13 6.82 1.18 1.67
C TYR A 13 5.50 1.92 1.80
N LEU A 14 5.21 2.87 0.91
CA LEU A 14 3.94 3.59 0.88
C LEU A 14 3.04 2.98 -0.20
N ALA A 15 1.92 2.40 0.20
CA ALA A 15 0.92 1.80 -0.67
C ALA A 15 -0.40 2.57 -0.62
N GLY A 16 -1.26 2.40 -1.63
CA GLY A 16 -2.58 3.00 -1.68
C GLY A 16 -3.12 3.14 -3.10
N ASP A 17 -4.30 3.72 -3.22
CA ASP A 17 -4.84 4.15 -4.51
C ASP A 17 -4.26 5.52 -4.88
N TRP A 18 -3.20 5.52 -5.71
CA TRP A 18 -2.52 6.72 -6.16
C TRP A 18 -3.42 7.68 -6.97
N THR A 19 -4.55 7.21 -7.46
CA THR A 19 -5.54 8.03 -8.18
C THR A 19 -6.61 8.53 -7.24
N GLY A 20 -7.27 7.62 -6.51
CA GLY A 20 -8.40 7.95 -5.65
C GLY A 20 -8.00 8.64 -4.34
N ASP A 21 -6.82 8.33 -3.81
CA ASP A 21 -6.30 8.85 -2.53
C ASP A 21 -5.10 9.80 -2.69
N SER A 22 -4.89 10.37 -3.90
CA SER A 22 -3.74 11.23 -4.22
C SER A 22 -3.51 12.34 -3.20
N ALA A 23 -4.56 13.06 -2.81
CA ALA A 23 -4.47 14.16 -1.84
C ALA A 23 -3.95 13.69 -0.47
N ALA A 24 -4.30 12.48 -0.03
CA ALA A 24 -3.83 11.92 1.23
C ALA A 24 -2.35 11.50 1.13
N ILE A 25 -1.95 10.92 0.01
CA ILE A 25 -0.57 10.53 -0.28
C ILE A 25 0.32 11.78 -0.38
N GLU A 26 -0.12 12.81 -1.11
CA GLU A 26 0.58 14.10 -1.22
C GLU A 26 0.73 14.78 0.15
N MET A 27 -0.28 14.68 1.01
CA MET A 27 -0.19 15.21 2.38
C MET A 27 0.88 14.50 3.20
N LEU A 28 1.00 13.16 3.09
CA LEU A 28 2.08 12.40 3.75
C LEU A 28 3.46 12.85 3.25
N HIS A 29 3.63 13.04 1.93
CA HIS A 29 4.88 13.55 1.38
C HIS A 29 5.17 14.98 1.85
N THR A 30 4.15 15.84 1.92
CA THR A 30 4.28 17.22 2.46
C THR A 30 4.76 17.21 3.90
N TRP A 31 4.19 16.37 4.74
CA TRP A 31 4.62 16.23 6.13
C TRP A 31 6.01 15.60 6.26
N ASN A 32 6.37 14.71 5.35
CA ASN A 32 7.67 14.04 5.36
C ASN A 32 8.80 14.95 4.87
N SER A 33 8.54 15.80 3.87
CA SER A 33 9.53 16.74 3.31
C SER A 33 9.66 18.05 4.08
N GLY A 34 8.65 18.39 4.89
CA GLY A 34 8.60 19.67 5.61
C GLY A 34 9.41 19.66 6.90
N HIS A 35 10.36 20.59 7.04
CA HIS A 35 11.11 20.79 8.29
C HIS A 35 10.21 21.01 9.52
N LYS A 36 9.00 21.50 9.32
CA LYS A 36 8.04 21.81 10.39
C LYS A 36 7.37 20.57 10.98
N TRP A 37 7.12 19.55 10.14
CA TRP A 37 6.23 18.45 10.51
C TRP A 37 6.95 17.25 11.13
N GLY A 38 8.17 16.96 10.69
CA GLY A 38 9.02 15.96 11.32
C GLY A 38 8.54 14.51 11.20
N LEU A 39 7.71 14.19 10.19
CA LEU A 39 7.65 12.80 9.72
C LEU A 39 9.00 12.48 9.11
N SER A 40 9.58 11.36 9.49
CA SER A 40 10.89 10.95 9.00
C SER A 40 10.80 9.52 8.49
N PHE A 41 10.41 9.38 7.23
CA PHE A 41 10.49 8.10 6.55
C PHE A 41 11.12 8.25 5.17
N LYS A 42 11.78 7.20 4.70
CA LYS A 42 12.37 7.12 3.38
C LYS A 42 11.50 6.23 2.51
N ASP A 43 10.68 6.85 1.64
CA ASP A 43 9.81 6.12 0.73
C ASP A 43 10.62 5.43 -0.37
N ILE A 44 10.41 4.12 -0.52
CA ILE A 44 11.09 3.31 -1.53
C ILE A 44 10.68 3.69 -2.96
N HIS A 45 9.50 4.28 -3.15
CA HIS A 45 9.03 4.68 -4.47
C HIS A 45 9.80 5.87 -5.05
N SER A 46 10.42 6.70 -4.19
CA SER A 46 11.30 7.79 -4.65
C SER A 46 12.58 7.29 -5.32
N GLU A 47 12.97 6.05 -5.08
CA GLU A 47 14.23 5.48 -5.54
C GLU A 47 14.09 4.68 -6.86
N THR A 48 12.85 4.37 -7.29
CA THR A 48 12.64 3.48 -8.43
C THR A 48 11.36 3.79 -9.19
N GLN A 49 11.48 4.21 -10.46
CA GLN A 49 10.35 4.27 -11.38
C GLN A 49 10.12 2.88 -12.02
N SER A 50 8.87 2.41 -12.05
CA SER A 50 8.47 1.30 -12.92
C SER A 50 8.18 1.86 -14.30
N SER A 51 8.64 1.19 -15.38
CA SER A 51 8.22 1.54 -16.73
C SER A 51 6.76 1.13 -16.93
N ASP A 52 5.94 2.02 -17.52
CA ASP A 52 4.50 1.80 -17.78
C ASP A 52 4.22 0.60 -18.72
N ASP A 53 5.23 0.14 -19.47
CA ASP A 53 5.15 -0.98 -20.42
C ASP A 53 5.35 -2.37 -19.77
N SER A 54 5.46 -2.45 -18.45
CA SER A 54 5.75 -3.70 -17.75
C SER A 54 4.48 -4.54 -17.60
N HIS A 55 4.59 -5.86 -17.81
CA HIS A 55 3.49 -6.81 -17.53
C HIS A 55 3.17 -6.86 -16.02
N ASN A 56 1.90 -7.12 -15.69
CA ASN A 56 1.44 -7.17 -14.30
C ASN A 56 2.31 -8.09 -13.41
N CYS A 57 2.74 -9.23 -13.93
CA CYS A 57 3.64 -10.15 -13.21
C CYS A 57 5.04 -9.55 -12.99
N SER A 58 5.59 -8.83 -13.97
CA SER A 58 6.90 -8.16 -13.85
C SER A 58 6.85 -7.04 -12.82
N ILE A 59 5.75 -6.27 -12.81
CA ILE A 59 5.51 -5.24 -11.79
C ILE A 59 5.47 -5.89 -10.39
N LYS A 60 4.71 -6.98 -10.19
CA LYS A 60 4.66 -7.69 -8.91
C LYS A 60 6.03 -8.20 -8.44
N VAL A 61 6.87 -8.67 -9.35
CA VAL A 61 8.26 -9.05 -9.01
C VAL A 61 9.05 -7.82 -8.53
N SER A 62 8.89 -6.68 -9.19
CA SER A 62 9.53 -5.42 -8.78
C SER A 62 9.04 -4.95 -7.40
N LEU A 63 7.72 -4.97 -7.15
CA LEU A 63 7.13 -4.63 -5.85
C LEU A 63 7.71 -5.51 -4.72
N ARG A 64 7.82 -6.83 -4.96
CA ARG A 64 8.43 -7.76 -4.00
C ARG A 64 9.90 -7.40 -3.68
N LYS A 65 10.69 -7.07 -4.70
CA LYS A 65 12.08 -6.66 -4.50
C LYS A 65 12.20 -5.40 -3.64
N ARG A 66 11.35 -4.40 -3.88
CA ARG A 66 11.32 -3.16 -3.10
C ARG A 66 10.91 -3.41 -1.66
N MET A 67 9.85 -4.20 -1.44
CA MET A 67 9.33 -4.48 -0.10
C MET A 67 10.38 -5.16 0.80
N LYS A 68 11.25 -6.01 0.26
CA LYS A 68 12.35 -6.62 1.00
C LYS A 68 13.37 -5.61 1.59
N LEU A 69 13.38 -4.38 1.11
CA LEU A 69 14.25 -3.31 1.62
C LEU A 69 13.55 -2.47 2.71
N CYS A 70 12.27 -2.73 2.96
CA CYS A 70 11.45 -1.94 3.84
C CYS A 70 11.26 -2.61 5.20
N LYS A 71 11.36 -1.82 6.27
CA LYS A 71 11.04 -2.23 7.65
C LYS A 71 9.65 -1.81 8.08
N LYS A 72 9.00 -0.94 7.30
CA LYS A 72 7.68 -0.41 7.58
C LYS A 72 6.84 -0.39 6.31
N PHE A 73 5.60 -0.83 6.42
CA PHE A 73 4.58 -0.75 5.39
C PHE A 73 3.51 0.22 5.84
N VAL A 74 3.28 1.27 5.07
CA VAL A 74 2.22 2.26 5.30
C VAL A 74 1.25 2.18 4.15
N ILE A 75 -0.02 1.94 4.43
CA ILE A 75 -1.06 1.96 3.41
C ILE A 75 -2.08 3.07 3.68
N VAL A 76 -2.40 3.85 2.65
CA VAL A 76 -3.51 4.79 2.67
C VAL A 76 -4.76 4.06 2.18
N VAL A 77 -5.82 4.09 2.99
CA VAL A 77 -7.09 3.41 2.73
C VAL A 77 -8.18 4.44 2.50
N GLY A 78 -8.67 4.50 1.27
CA GLY A 78 -9.86 5.25 0.87
C GLY A 78 -11.09 4.36 0.69
N SER A 79 -12.14 4.90 0.07
CA SER A 79 -13.41 4.19 -0.16
C SER A 79 -13.27 2.97 -1.07
N GLU A 80 -12.35 3.02 -2.05
CA GLU A 80 -12.23 2.02 -3.10
C GLU A 80 -11.03 1.08 -2.92
N THR A 81 -10.18 1.32 -1.92
CA THR A 81 -8.90 0.60 -1.77
C THR A 81 -9.08 -0.94 -1.72
N ALA A 82 -10.10 -1.43 -1.02
CA ALA A 82 -10.39 -2.86 -0.96
C ALA A 82 -10.91 -3.44 -2.29
N ASN A 83 -11.42 -2.60 -3.18
CA ASN A 83 -12.05 -2.99 -4.44
C ASN A 83 -11.13 -2.86 -5.66
N LEU A 84 -9.92 -2.37 -5.48
CA LEU A 84 -8.96 -2.18 -6.58
C LEU A 84 -8.67 -3.51 -7.30
N ARG A 85 -8.65 -3.45 -8.64
CA ARG A 85 -8.41 -4.61 -9.52
C ARG A 85 -7.17 -4.45 -10.39
N SER A 86 -6.56 -3.27 -10.42
CA SER A 86 -5.34 -3.01 -11.18
C SER A 86 -4.25 -4.00 -10.81
N GLY A 87 -3.60 -4.60 -11.81
CA GLY A 87 -2.55 -5.59 -11.61
C GLY A 87 -3.02 -7.05 -11.57
N ALA A 88 -4.33 -7.32 -11.56
CA ALA A 88 -4.85 -8.69 -11.69
C ALA A 88 -4.58 -9.25 -13.09
N CYS A 89 -4.26 -10.55 -13.19
CA CYS A 89 -3.92 -11.16 -14.48
C CYS A 89 -5.04 -11.06 -15.50
N TYR A 90 -6.32 -11.13 -15.10
CA TYR A 90 -7.44 -11.01 -16.03
C TYR A 90 -7.55 -9.61 -16.68
N THR A 91 -6.85 -8.60 -16.21
CA THR A 91 -6.73 -7.27 -16.85
C THR A 91 -5.52 -7.17 -17.79
N CYS A 92 -4.68 -8.21 -17.84
CA CYS A 92 -3.46 -8.25 -18.64
C CYS A 92 -3.78 -8.67 -20.07
N PHE A 93 -3.10 -8.05 -21.05
CA PHE A 93 -3.23 -8.44 -22.47
C PHE A 93 -2.91 -9.92 -22.73
N TRP A 94 -1.99 -10.52 -21.97
CA TRP A 94 -1.55 -11.90 -22.10
C TRP A 94 -2.39 -12.92 -21.33
N TYR A 95 -3.50 -12.49 -20.75
CA TYR A 95 -4.41 -13.39 -20.04
C TYR A 95 -5.20 -14.29 -21.01
N LYS A 96 -5.13 -15.58 -20.77
CA LYS A 96 -5.91 -16.59 -21.51
C LYS A 96 -7.17 -16.93 -20.70
N LYS A 97 -8.33 -16.53 -21.22
CA LYS A 97 -9.61 -16.89 -20.60
C LYS A 97 -9.83 -18.42 -20.69
N PRO A 98 -10.47 -19.03 -19.68
CA PRO A 98 -10.97 -20.39 -19.81
C PRO A 98 -11.87 -20.55 -21.05
N ASP A 99 -11.72 -21.63 -21.75
CA ASP A 99 -12.57 -21.99 -22.90
C ASP A 99 -13.10 -23.43 -22.74
N MET A 100 -13.87 -23.92 -23.72
CA MET A 100 -14.49 -25.25 -23.67
C MET A 100 -13.47 -26.39 -23.56
N TYR A 101 -12.25 -26.20 -24.03
CA TYR A 101 -11.17 -27.19 -24.02
C TYR A 101 -10.19 -27.00 -22.86
N ASN A 102 -10.07 -25.77 -22.37
CA ASN A 102 -9.19 -25.41 -21.26
C ASN A 102 -10.00 -24.71 -20.18
N LEU A 103 -10.47 -25.46 -19.19
CA LEU A 103 -11.31 -24.97 -18.12
C LEU A 103 -10.53 -24.09 -17.09
N MET A 104 -9.19 -24.09 -17.17
CA MET A 104 -8.34 -23.30 -16.27
C MET A 104 -7.85 -22.03 -16.96
N PRO A 105 -7.89 -20.87 -16.26
CA PRO A 105 -7.28 -19.66 -16.77
C PRO A 105 -5.79 -19.84 -16.93
N GLY A 106 -5.20 -19.22 -17.95
CA GLY A 106 -3.77 -19.31 -18.24
C GLY A 106 -3.14 -17.93 -18.51
N CYS A 107 -1.83 -17.95 -18.69
CA CYS A 107 -1.08 -16.81 -19.18
C CYS A 107 -0.17 -17.27 -20.31
N TYR A 108 -0.17 -16.55 -21.43
CA TYR A 108 0.67 -16.90 -22.58
C TYR A 108 2.18 -16.75 -22.30
N LEU A 109 2.56 -16.00 -21.26
CA LEU A 109 3.96 -15.76 -20.93
C LEU A 109 4.56 -16.83 -19.99
N ASN A 110 3.82 -17.28 -18.97
CA ASN A 110 4.42 -18.07 -17.88
C ASN A 110 3.49 -19.12 -17.24
N ASN A 111 2.35 -19.41 -17.81
CA ASN A 111 1.33 -20.34 -17.28
C ASN A 111 0.89 -20.09 -15.81
N HIS A 112 1.33 -19.00 -15.21
CA HIS A 112 0.96 -18.62 -13.84
C HIS A 112 -0.04 -17.47 -13.86
N VAL A 113 -1.18 -17.65 -13.22
CA VAL A 113 -2.23 -16.63 -13.10
C VAL A 113 -2.33 -16.15 -11.69
N ASP A 114 -2.09 -14.85 -11.48
CA ASP A 114 -2.25 -14.16 -10.20
C ASP A 114 -3.31 -13.07 -10.34
N ASN A 115 -4.51 -13.35 -9.88
CA ASN A 115 -5.66 -12.44 -9.99
C ASN A 115 -5.75 -11.39 -8.87
N ARG A 116 -4.77 -11.34 -7.97
CA ARG A 116 -4.69 -10.27 -6.97
C ARG A 116 -4.39 -8.93 -7.65
N SER A 117 -5.02 -7.87 -7.18
CA SER A 117 -4.59 -6.52 -7.53
C SER A 117 -3.16 -6.24 -7.00
N TYR A 118 -2.54 -5.14 -7.43
CA TYR A 118 -1.25 -4.73 -6.87
C TYR A 118 -1.38 -4.51 -5.36
N VAL A 119 -2.40 -3.78 -4.92
CA VAL A 119 -2.63 -3.50 -3.49
C VAL A 119 -2.87 -4.78 -2.69
N GLN A 120 -3.66 -5.73 -3.20
CA GLN A 120 -3.84 -7.03 -2.53
C GLN A 120 -2.53 -7.80 -2.41
N PHE A 121 -1.74 -7.82 -3.49
CA PHE A 121 -0.44 -8.49 -3.50
C PHE A 121 0.54 -7.84 -2.49
N GLU A 122 0.59 -6.51 -2.43
CA GLU A 122 1.41 -5.77 -1.48
C GLU A 122 0.98 -6.04 -0.03
N CYS A 123 -0.34 -6.02 0.24
CA CYS A 123 -0.88 -6.28 1.57
C CYS A 123 -0.57 -7.70 2.07
N GLU A 124 -0.67 -8.72 1.20
CA GLU A 124 -0.34 -10.10 1.57
C GLU A 124 1.16 -10.27 1.85
N MET A 125 2.01 -9.61 1.06
CA MET A 125 3.46 -9.63 1.32
C MET A 125 3.80 -8.92 2.63
N ALA A 126 3.22 -7.74 2.88
CA ALA A 126 3.42 -7.01 4.12
C ALA A 126 2.94 -7.82 5.33
N LYS A 127 1.77 -8.49 5.23
CA LYS A 127 1.25 -9.39 6.27
C LYS A 127 2.21 -10.55 6.56
N HIS A 128 2.73 -11.19 5.50
CA HIS A 128 3.71 -12.26 5.64
C HIS A 128 4.97 -11.80 6.38
N ASP A 129 5.52 -10.63 6.01
CA ASP A 129 6.71 -10.08 6.66
C ASP A 129 6.42 -9.61 8.09
N TYR A 130 5.20 -9.09 8.36
CA TYR A 130 4.75 -8.75 9.71
C TYR A 130 4.67 -10.00 10.63
N ASP A 131 4.14 -11.11 10.12
CA ASP A 131 4.03 -12.37 10.87
C ASP A 131 5.40 -12.99 11.21
N ASN A 132 6.45 -12.58 10.51
CA ASN A 132 7.83 -13.00 10.74
C ASN A 132 8.66 -11.95 11.52
N ASP A 133 8.02 -10.92 12.10
CA ASP A 133 8.66 -9.81 12.82
C ASP A 133 9.66 -8.98 11.97
N ASP A 134 9.52 -9.04 10.64
CA ASP A 134 10.42 -8.35 9.70
C ASP A 134 9.93 -6.94 9.31
N MET A 135 8.65 -6.62 9.59
CA MET A 135 8.01 -5.39 9.11
C MET A 135 6.93 -4.88 10.07
N ASP A 136 6.92 -3.58 10.31
CA ASP A 136 5.80 -2.88 10.97
C ASP A 136 4.71 -2.52 9.95
N ILE A 137 3.44 -2.60 10.34
CA ILE A 137 2.30 -2.20 9.49
C ILE A 137 1.57 -1.01 10.10
N VAL A 138 1.32 0.00 9.25
CA VAL A 138 0.49 1.17 9.56
C VAL A 138 -0.59 1.33 8.49
N VAL A 139 -1.84 1.39 8.94
CA VAL A 139 -3.01 1.58 8.07
C VAL A 139 -3.62 2.95 8.35
N LEU A 140 -3.56 3.84 7.38
CA LEU A 140 -4.02 5.21 7.47
C LEU A 140 -5.31 5.40 6.66
N TYR A 141 -6.40 5.76 7.32
CA TYR A 141 -7.68 5.97 6.65
C TYR A 141 -7.83 7.42 6.19
N ASN A 142 -8.04 7.63 4.90
CA ASN A 142 -8.34 8.95 4.30
C ASN A 142 -9.73 9.46 4.72
N SER A 143 -10.02 9.43 6.00
CA SER A 143 -11.30 9.75 6.61
C SER A 143 -11.12 10.23 8.05
N VAL A 144 -12.22 10.68 8.68
CA VAL A 144 -12.25 11.08 10.09
C VAL A 144 -12.40 9.89 11.06
N ASN A 145 -12.69 8.70 10.55
CA ASN A 145 -12.88 7.49 11.35
C ASN A 145 -12.09 6.33 10.77
N VAL A 146 -11.66 5.43 11.63
CA VAL A 146 -11.10 4.14 11.24
C VAL A 146 -12.26 3.21 10.83
N ASN A 147 -12.36 2.90 9.54
CA ASN A 147 -13.32 1.94 9.01
C ASN A 147 -12.61 0.72 8.44
N ARG A 148 -12.43 -0.30 9.26
CA ARG A 148 -11.69 -1.51 8.90
C ARG A 148 -12.31 -2.29 7.74
N ASN A 149 -13.58 -2.10 7.40
CA ASN A 149 -14.22 -2.74 6.26
C ASN A 149 -13.68 -2.23 4.90
N LEU A 150 -13.09 -1.04 4.87
CA LEU A 150 -12.43 -0.47 3.69
C LEU A 150 -10.99 -0.95 3.53
N CYS A 151 -10.42 -1.57 4.57
CA CYS A 151 -9.07 -2.10 4.54
C CYS A 151 -9.04 -3.44 3.80
N PRO A 152 -8.03 -3.68 2.94
CA PRO A 152 -7.79 -5.00 2.38
C PRO A 152 -7.74 -6.07 3.49
N GLU A 153 -8.36 -7.22 3.21
CA GLU A 153 -8.59 -8.28 4.19
C GLU A 153 -7.31 -8.70 4.96
N PRO A 154 -6.14 -8.89 4.32
CA PRO A 154 -4.94 -9.33 5.04
C PRO A 154 -4.49 -8.38 6.15
N LEU A 155 -4.80 -7.08 6.05
CA LEU A 155 -4.36 -6.05 7.01
C LEU A 155 -5.45 -5.58 7.96
N ARG A 156 -6.67 -6.06 7.80
CA ARG A 156 -7.84 -5.56 8.53
C ARG A 156 -7.68 -5.55 10.06
N TRP A 157 -6.92 -6.49 10.58
CA TRP A 157 -6.79 -6.71 12.03
C TRP A 157 -5.34 -6.70 12.52
N VAL A 158 -4.40 -6.25 11.70
CA VAL A 158 -2.97 -6.23 12.04
C VAL A 158 -2.39 -4.83 11.94
N GLY A 159 -1.34 -4.57 12.71
CA GLY A 159 -0.64 -3.28 12.73
C GLY A 159 -1.40 -2.16 13.44
N THR A 160 -0.93 -0.95 13.24
CA THR A 160 -1.51 0.27 13.81
C THR A 160 -2.49 0.91 12.83
N HIS A 161 -3.70 1.21 13.27
CA HIS A 161 -4.74 1.84 12.45
C HIS A 161 -5.03 3.25 12.94
N ALA A 162 -5.01 4.26 12.05
CA ALA A 162 -5.29 5.64 12.38
C ALA A 162 -6.09 6.36 11.29
N ALA A 163 -6.91 7.33 11.69
CA ALA A 163 -7.56 8.25 10.78
C ALA A 163 -6.60 9.39 10.41
N MET A 164 -6.63 9.84 9.16
CA MET A 164 -5.83 10.95 8.66
C MET A 164 -6.50 12.31 8.82
N LYS A 165 -7.78 12.32 9.16
CA LYS A 165 -8.60 13.53 9.26
C LYS A 165 -9.31 13.58 10.61
N LYS A 166 -9.64 14.80 11.05
CA LYS A 166 -10.43 15.07 12.26
C LYS A 166 -11.51 16.10 12.00
N LYS A 167 -12.57 16.06 12.81
CA LYS A 167 -13.59 17.12 12.85
C LYS A 167 -13.09 18.21 13.79
N VAL A 168 -13.18 19.45 13.34
CA VAL A 168 -12.84 20.64 14.13
C VAL A 168 -14.04 21.58 14.09
N THR A 169 -14.34 22.18 15.23
CA THR A 169 -15.37 23.23 15.34
C THR A 169 -14.66 24.57 15.47
N ASP A 170 -14.95 25.51 14.58
CA ASP A 170 -14.40 26.86 14.63
C ASP A 170 -15.01 27.69 15.76
N TYR A 171 -14.49 28.90 15.97
CA TYR A 171 -14.95 29.81 17.00
C TYR A 171 -16.39 30.36 16.76
N LEU A 172 -16.92 30.16 15.53
CA LEU A 172 -18.30 30.50 15.18
C LEU A 172 -19.27 29.32 15.35
N GLY A 173 -18.76 28.15 15.75
CA GLY A 173 -19.55 26.92 15.92
C GLY A 173 -19.70 26.09 14.65
N ASN A 174 -19.03 26.43 13.54
CA ASN A 174 -19.12 25.65 12.29
C ASN A 174 -18.17 24.44 12.37
N ASN A 175 -18.68 23.29 11.94
CA ASN A 175 -17.88 22.08 11.84
C ASN A 175 -17.21 21.98 10.47
N HIS A 176 -15.92 21.66 10.45
CA HIS A 176 -15.17 21.37 9.23
C HIS A 176 -14.22 20.20 9.44
N ILE A 177 -13.64 19.68 8.37
CA ILE A 177 -12.72 18.54 8.40
C ILE A 177 -11.32 19.07 8.09
N GLU A 178 -10.37 18.70 8.94
CA GLU A 178 -8.96 19.00 8.78
C GLU A 178 -8.11 17.72 8.74
N TRP A 179 -6.89 17.84 8.22
CA TRP A 179 -5.89 16.80 8.33
C TRP A 179 -5.40 16.67 9.77
N ASP A 180 -5.26 15.44 10.25
CA ASP A 180 -4.81 15.12 11.61
C ASP A 180 -3.36 14.61 11.61
N TYR A 181 -2.43 15.57 11.54
CA TYR A 181 -1.00 15.28 11.59
C TYR A 181 -0.59 14.48 12.83
N ASP A 182 -1.12 14.84 14.00
CA ASP A 182 -0.72 14.22 15.28
C ASP A 182 -1.11 12.74 15.34
N SER A 183 -2.32 12.41 14.85
CA SER A 183 -2.75 11.02 14.72
C SER A 183 -1.84 10.21 13.80
N VAL A 184 -1.50 10.77 12.64
CA VAL A 184 -0.62 10.13 11.65
C VAL A 184 0.79 9.98 12.20
N LYS A 185 1.35 11.03 12.82
CA LYS A 185 2.68 11.00 13.45
C LYS A 185 2.78 9.92 14.51
N LYS A 186 1.77 9.83 15.39
CA LYS A 186 1.72 8.81 16.44
C LYS A 186 1.65 7.39 15.85
N ALA A 187 0.98 7.21 14.70
CA ALA A 187 0.83 5.91 14.06
C ALA A 187 2.12 5.49 13.32
N ILE A 188 2.81 6.43 12.69
CA ILE A 188 4.05 6.14 11.93
C ILE A 188 5.26 6.01 12.87
N GLY A 189 5.27 6.73 13.97
CA GLY A 189 6.35 6.70 14.98
C GLY A 189 7.45 7.70 14.70
#